data_72985ef8912b14d1fbf14d99fdfe86ef
#
_entry.id   72985ef8912b14d1fbf14d99fdfe86ef
#
_cell.length_a   1.000
_cell.length_b   1.000
_cell.length_c   1.000
_cell.angle_alpha   90.00
_cell.angle_beta   90.00
_cell.angle_gamma   90.00
#
_symmetry.space_group_name_H-M   'P 1'
#
loop_
_entity.id
_entity.type
_entity.pdbx_description
1 polymer ?
#
loop_
_entity_poly.entity_id
_entity_poly.type
_entity_poly.pdbx_seq_one_letter_code
_entity_poly.pdbx_strand_id
1 'polypeptide(L)'
;HSVSYALIAYQTAWLKTHYLAEFMAASMTADMDKTDKLIRLKEDCADFKLDILAPCVNHSCYDFVVESPKALRYGLGAIKGIGEPVAEVISEERLNNGNYIDFLDFCSRLAEKKLKKHTIQALINSGALDCLDETRSTLNNSIEIGLNYSNKKAMDLESGQNSLFLSDADQLEIIPKLRRKNEWKLNILLRNEYKSLGFYFSGHPFDPYLKDCAYITKSSLDQLKTTLETSNGSFKSNQQKTIGLAGLITGLKRRGENLIFKLDDGTA
;
A
#
# COMPACT_ATOMS: atom_id res chain seq x y z
N HIS A 1 -37.93 10.75 4.61
CA HIS A 1 -36.48 10.50 4.72
C HIS A 1 -36.16 9.11 5.26
N SER A 2 -36.82 8.63 6.33
CA SER A 2 -36.51 7.35 6.96
C SER A 2 -36.64 6.14 6.01
N VAL A 3 -37.68 6.12 5.19
CA VAL A 3 -37.94 5.02 4.22
C VAL A 3 -36.86 4.97 3.14
N SER A 4 -36.46 6.11 2.59
CA SER A 4 -35.42 6.18 1.57
C SER A 4 -34.03 5.73 2.12
N TYR A 5 -33.72 6.15 3.36
CA TYR A 5 -32.47 5.69 4.01
C TYR A 5 -32.52 4.20 4.37
N ALA A 6 -33.66 3.67 4.77
CA ALA A 6 -33.84 2.25 5.04
C ALA A 6 -33.64 1.40 3.77
N LEU A 7 -34.11 1.87 2.62
CA LEU A 7 -33.91 1.19 1.34
C LEU A 7 -32.43 1.14 0.95
N ILE A 8 -31.72 2.28 1.06
CA ILE A 8 -30.29 2.33 0.77
C ILE A 8 -29.50 1.43 1.73
N ALA A 9 -29.84 1.47 3.04
CA ALA A 9 -29.20 0.60 4.03
C ALA A 9 -29.41 -0.89 3.73
N TYR A 10 -30.62 -1.27 3.30
CA TYR A 10 -30.92 -2.62 2.87
C TYR A 10 -30.10 -3.02 1.63
N GLN A 11 -30.08 -2.16 0.60
CA GLN A 11 -29.33 -2.42 -0.63
C GLN A 11 -27.82 -2.58 -0.36
N THR A 12 -27.21 -1.71 0.45
CA THR A 12 -25.81 -1.80 0.82
C THR A 12 -25.48 -3.04 1.63
N ALA A 13 -26.37 -3.43 2.58
CA ALA A 13 -26.23 -4.65 3.35
C ALA A 13 -26.33 -5.90 2.46
N TRP A 14 -27.28 -5.90 1.50
CA TRP A 14 -27.43 -6.97 0.53
C TRP A 14 -26.22 -7.10 -0.37
N LEU A 15 -25.71 -5.99 -0.91
CA LEU A 15 -24.48 -5.97 -1.72
C LEU A 15 -23.27 -6.49 -0.92
N LYS A 16 -23.07 -6.02 0.32
CA LYS A 16 -22.00 -6.49 1.18
C LYS A 16 -22.08 -7.99 1.47
N THR A 17 -23.31 -8.55 1.53
CA THR A 17 -23.52 -9.97 1.80
C THR A 17 -23.25 -10.85 0.57
N HIS A 18 -23.66 -10.42 -0.61
CA HIS A 18 -23.64 -11.25 -1.83
C HIS A 18 -22.44 -10.95 -2.75
N TYR A 19 -21.89 -9.73 -2.69
CA TYR A 19 -20.81 -9.22 -3.53
C TYR A 19 -19.76 -8.50 -2.68
N LEU A 20 -19.23 -9.20 -1.70
CA LEU A 20 -18.35 -8.61 -0.68
C LEU A 20 -17.13 -7.94 -1.28
N ALA A 21 -16.43 -8.62 -2.20
CA ALA A 21 -15.21 -8.09 -2.80
C ALA A 21 -15.49 -6.81 -3.60
N GLU A 22 -16.52 -6.80 -4.43
CA GLU A 22 -16.94 -5.66 -5.23
C GLU A 22 -17.41 -4.49 -4.36
N PHE A 23 -18.19 -4.79 -3.31
CA PHE A 23 -18.65 -3.78 -2.37
C PHE A 23 -17.49 -3.13 -1.61
N MET A 24 -16.52 -3.93 -1.15
CA MET A 24 -15.36 -3.42 -0.43
C MET A 24 -14.42 -2.65 -1.35
N ALA A 25 -14.19 -3.12 -2.59
CA ALA A 25 -13.42 -2.38 -3.59
C ALA A 25 -14.01 -1.00 -3.88
N ALA A 26 -15.32 -0.93 -4.14
CA ALA A 26 -16.03 0.33 -4.37
C ALA A 26 -15.99 1.25 -3.14
N SER A 27 -16.15 0.71 -1.93
CA SER A 27 -16.10 1.48 -0.68
C SER A 27 -14.71 2.04 -0.41
N MET A 28 -13.66 1.24 -0.64
CA MET A 28 -12.27 1.68 -0.48
C MET A 28 -11.88 2.73 -1.53
N THR A 29 -12.35 2.59 -2.76
CA THR A 29 -12.15 3.58 -3.82
C THR A 29 -12.83 4.92 -3.46
N ALA A 30 -14.07 4.88 -2.98
CA ALA A 30 -14.81 6.09 -2.61
C ALA A 30 -14.18 6.89 -1.44
N ASP A 31 -13.44 6.22 -0.57
CA ASP A 31 -12.81 6.83 0.59
C ASP A 31 -11.26 6.76 0.55
N MET A 32 -10.65 6.53 -0.63
CA MET A 32 -9.20 6.32 -0.77
C MET A 32 -8.34 7.51 -0.30
N ASP A 33 -8.89 8.73 -0.32
CA ASP A 33 -8.20 9.92 0.19
C ASP A 33 -8.19 10.01 1.73
N LYS A 34 -8.99 9.15 2.42
CA LYS A 34 -9.19 9.20 3.88
C LYS A 34 -8.54 8.02 4.56
N THR A 35 -7.27 8.16 4.90
CA THR A 35 -6.46 7.09 5.52
C THR A 35 -7.17 6.40 6.70
N ASP A 36 -7.80 7.16 7.61
CA ASP A 36 -8.51 6.59 8.78
C ASP A 36 -9.67 5.68 8.38
N LYS A 37 -10.36 6.00 7.28
CA LYS A 37 -11.44 5.16 6.77
C LYS A 37 -10.90 3.92 6.05
N LEU A 38 -9.81 4.06 5.29
CA LEU A 38 -9.15 2.92 4.66
C LEU A 38 -8.66 1.90 5.69
N ILE A 39 -8.14 2.36 6.84
CA ILE A 39 -7.72 1.47 7.93
C ILE A 39 -8.91 0.66 8.44
N ARG A 40 -10.06 1.30 8.70
CA ARG A 40 -11.28 0.60 9.15
C ARG A 40 -11.80 -0.39 8.11
N LEU A 41 -11.82 0.01 6.82
CA LEU A 41 -12.22 -0.88 5.74
C LEU A 41 -11.27 -2.08 5.59
N LYS A 42 -9.97 -1.89 5.87
CA LYS A 42 -8.99 -2.98 5.91
C LYS A 42 -9.29 -3.95 7.07
N GLU A 43 -9.61 -3.42 8.26
CA GLU A 43 -10.04 -4.22 9.42
C GLU A 43 -11.30 -5.02 9.06
N ASP A 44 -12.32 -4.37 8.46
CA ASP A 44 -13.53 -5.03 7.95
C ASP A 44 -13.19 -6.16 6.95
N CYS A 45 -12.27 -5.91 6.01
CA CYS A 45 -11.84 -6.95 5.07
C CYS A 45 -11.23 -8.16 5.78
N ALA A 46 -10.39 -7.93 6.80
CA ALA A 46 -9.78 -9.01 7.58
C ALA A 46 -10.82 -9.84 8.34
N ASP A 47 -11.82 -9.19 8.96
CA ASP A 47 -12.94 -9.85 9.64
C ASP A 47 -13.73 -10.77 8.70
N PHE A 48 -13.89 -10.37 7.44
CA PHE A 48 -14.56 -11.17 6.40
C PHE A 48 -13.63 -12.12 5.64
N LYS A 49 -12.35 -12.22 6.01
CA LYS A 49 -11.34 -13.04 5.33
C LYS A 49 -11.18 -12.69 3.84
N LEU A 50 -11.25 -11.40 3.56
CA LEU A 50 -11.00 -10.81 2.25
C LEU A 50 -9.60 -10.21 2.25
N ASP A 51 -8.69 -10.76 1.49
CA ASP A 51 -7.31 -10.32 1.43
C ASP A 51 -7.18 -8.99 0.64
N ILE A 52 -6.32 -8.10 1.11
CA ILE A 52 -5.92 -6.91 0.37
C ILE A 52 -4.48 -7.11 -0.07
N LEU A 53 -4.29 -7.26 -1.38
CA LEU A 53 -2.99 -7.43 -1.99
C LEU A 53 -2.29 -6.08 -2.15
N ALA A 54 -0.98 -6.06 -1.97
CA ALA A 54 -0.15 -4.87 -2.09
C ALA A 54 -0.29 -4.20 -3.48
N PRO A 55 -0.08 -2.89 -3.60
CA PRO A 55 -0.07 -2.22 -4.89
C PRO A 55 1.03 -2.81 -5.78
N CYS A 56 0.76 -2.88 -7.09
CA CYS A 56 1.72 -3.40 -8.06
C CYS A 56 1.49 -2.72 -9.42
N VAL A 57 2.53 -2.12 -10.02
CA VAL A 57 2.41 -1.46 -11.32
C VAL A 57 1.97 -2.39 -12.44
N ASN A 58 2.20 -3.70 -12.28
CA ASN A 58 1.79 -4.72 -13.25
C ASN A 58 0.36 -5.25 -13.04
N HIS A 59 -0.32 -4.88 -11.94
CA HIS A 59 -1.66 -5.39 -11.62
C HIS A 59 -2.65 -4.31 -11.21
N SER A 60 -2.20 -3.28 -10.46
CA SER A 60 -3.08 -2.24 -9.95
C SER A 60 -3.57 -1.29 -11.04
N CYS A 61 -4.78 -0.79 -10.85
CA CYS A 61 -5.34 0.37 -11.54
C CYS A 61 -5.37 1.58 -10.59
N TYR A 62 -5.99 2.67 -11.02
CA TYR A 62 -6.24 3.82 -10.12
C TYR A 62 -7.08 3.41 -8.92
N ASP A 63 -8.20 2.76 -9.17
CA ASP A 63 -9.14 2.27 -8.15
C ASP A 63 -8.67 0.94 -7.52
N PHE A 64 -9.29 0.58 -6.39
CA PHE A 64 -9.23 -0.77 -5.87
C PHE A 64 -9.99 -1.71 -6.81
N VAL A 65 -9.40 -2.84 -7.15
CA VAL A 65 -9.99 -3.82 -8.06
C VAL A 65 -10.09 -5.20 -7.43
N VAL A 66 -11.15 -5.92 -7.79
CA VAL A 66 -11.33 -7.32 -7.41
C VAL A 66 -10.37 -8.17 -8.24
N GLU A 67 -9.43 -8.85 -7.60
CA GLU A 67 -8.52 -9.78 -8.25
C GLU A 67 -9.05 -11.22 -8.20
N SER A 68 -9.77 -11.53 -7.14
CA SER A 68 -10.49 -12.79 -6.97
C SER A 68 -11.66 -12.59 -5.99
N PRO A 69 -12.59 -13.57 -5.87
CA PRO A 69 -13.67 -13.49 -4.89
C PRO A 69 -13.22 -13.31 -3.42
N LYS A 70 -11.93 -13.54 -3.14
CA LYS A 70 -11.34 -13.43 -1.80
C LYS A 70 -10.17 -12.45 -1.72
N ALA A 71 -9.91 -11.69 -2.78
CA ALA A 71 -8.78 -10.78 -2.80
C ALA A 71 -9.08 -9.50 -3.60
N LEU A 72 -8.71 -8.37 -3.01
CA LEU A 72 -8.68 -7.06 -3.64
C LEU A 72 -7.24 -6.65 -3.92
N ARG A 73 -7.01 -5.97 -5.03
CA ARG A 73 -5.74 -5.29 -5.32
C ARG A 73 -5.82 -3.84 -4.87
N TYR A 74 -4.81 -3.38 -4.15
CA TYR A 74 -4.68 -1.99 -3.72
C TYR A 74 -4.56 -1.05 -4.93
N GLY A 75 -5.39 0.01 -4.95
CA GLY A 75 -5.40 1.00 -6.02
C GLY A 75 -4.18 1.93 -5.99
N LEU A 76 -3.62 2.26 -7.13
CA LEU A 76 -2.51 3.22 -7.21
C LEU A 76 -2.93 4.61 -6.74
N GLY A 77 -4.19 5.00 -6.94
CA GLY A 77 -4.75 6.29 -6.51
C GLY A 77 -4.77 6.48 -4.99
N ALA A 78 -4.78 5.39 -4.23
CA ALA A 78 -4.72 5.44 -2.77
C ALA A 78 -3.27 5.60 -2.21
N ILE A 79 -2.25 5.53 -3.08
CA ILE A 79 -0.86 5.82 -2.69
C ILE A 79 -0.69 7.34 -2.60
N LYS A 80 -0.28 7.85 -1.45
CA LYS A 80 -0.05 9.29 -1.25
C LYS A 80 0.99 9.83 -2.22
N GLY A 81 0.58 10.79 -3.02
CA GLY A 81 1.42 11.41 -4.05
C GLY A 81 1.26 10.83 -5.44
N ILE A 82 0.35 9.87 -5.64
CA ILE A 82 -0.05 9.37 -6.96
C ILE A 82 -1.43 9.92 -7.28
N GLY A 83 -1.51 10.76 -8.30
CA GLY A 83 -2.78 11.28 -8.82
C GLY A 83 -3.35 10.38 -9.91
N GLU A 84 -4.65 10.53 -10.18
CA GLU A 84 -5.38 9.81 -11.22
C GLU A 84 -4.65 9.80 -12.59
N PRO A 85 -4.19 10.95 -13.13
CA PRO A 85 -3.53 10.95 -14.44
C PRO A 85 -2.26 10.10 -14.51
N VAL A 86 -1.53 9.98 -13.38
CA VAL A 86 -0.33 9.14 -13.32
C VAL A 86 -0.68 7.67 -13.27
N ALA A 87 -1.67 7.30 -12.46
CA ALA A 87 -2.11 5.92 -12.34
C ALA A 87 -2.74 5.40 -13.64
N GLU A 88 -3.51 6.25 -14.33
CA GLU A 88 -4.08 5.92 -15.64
C GLU A 88 -2.99 5.67 -16.68
N VAL A 89 -2.02 6.57 -16.79
CA VAL A 89 -0.89 6.42 -17.71
C VAL A 89 -0.12 5.12 -17.46
N ILE A 90 0.16 4.76 -16.20
CA ILE A 90 0.81 3.49 -15.86
C ILE A 90 -0.04 2.31 -16.32
N SER A 91 -1.34 2.36 -16.08
CA SER A 91 -2.26 1.28 -16.42
C SER A 91 -2.47 1.14 -17.94
N GLU A 92 -2.65 2.25 -18.66
CA GLU A 92 -2.82 2.28 -20.11
C GLU A 92 -1.58 1.79 -20.84
N GLU A 93 -0.39 2.25 -20.43
CA GLU A 93 0.88 1.82 -21.02
C GLU A 93 1.09 0.32 -20.86
N ARG A 94 0.77 -0.23 -19.68
CA ARG A 94 0.79 -1.67 -19.44
C ARG A 94 -0.20 -2.42 -20.31
N LEU A 95 -1.44 -1.92 -20.45
CA LEU A 95 -2.47 -2.56 -21.27
C LEU A 95 -2.08 -2.61 -22.76
N ASN A 96 -1.42 -1.57 -23.25
CA ASN A 96 -1.04 -1.46 -24.67
C ASN A 96 0.23 -2.26 -25.00
N ASN A 97 1.21 -2.29 -24.09
CA ASN A 97 2.56 -2.78 -24.35
C ASN A 97 3.00 -3.93 -23.44
N GLY A 98 2.08 -4.49 -22.64
CA GLY A 98 2.36 -5.59 -21.71
C GLY A 98 2.99 -5.14 -20.40
N ASN A 99 3.26 -6.10 -19.52
CA ASN A 99 3.85 -5.85 -18.20
C ASN A 99 5.21 -5.17 -18.31
N TYR A 100 5.53 -4.34 -17.30
CA TYR A 100 6.86 -3.81 -17.10
C TYR A 100 7.81 -4.91 -16.68
N ILE A 101 8.99 -4.98 -17.34
CA ILE A 101 9.96 -6.06 -17.14
C ILE A 101 10.93 -5.73 -16.02
N ASP A 102 11.44 -4.50 -16.01
CA ASP A 102 12.38 -3.99 -15.03
C ASP A 102 12.19 -2.47 -14.78
N PHE A 103 12.99 -1.91 -13.90
CA PHE A 103 12.90 -0.50 -13.53
C PHE A 103 13.24 0.46 -14.67
N LEU A 104 14.19 0.12 -15.53
CA LEU A 104 14.58 0.97 -16.66
C LEU A 104 13.54 0.91 -17.77
N ASP A 105 12.96 -0.26 -18.01
CA ASP A 105 11.80 -0.44 -18.89
C ASP A 105 10.63 0.42 -18.41
N PHE A 106 10.27 0.33 -17.11
CA PHE A 106 9.25 1.18 -16.51
C PHE A 106 9.52 2.67 -16.72
N CYS A 107 10.73 3.14 -16.43
CA CYS A 107 11.09 4.55 -16.61
C CYS A 107 11.08 4.98 -18.07
N SER A 108 11.60 4.16 -18.99
CA SER A 108 11.72 4.50 -20.41
C SER A 108 10.37 4.54 -21.12
N ARG A 109 9.48 3.60 -20.84
CA ARG A 109 8.13 3.54 -21.41
C ARG A 109 7.26 4.71 -20.97
N LEU A 110 7.52 5.26 -19.79
CA LEU A 110 6.83 6.44 -19.26
C LEU A 110 7.60 7.76 -19.48
N ALA A 111 8.61 7.76 -20.35
CA ALA A 111 9.48 8.90 -20.63
C ALA A 111 8.71 10.15 -21.07
N GLU A 112 7.81 10.00 -22.06
CA GLU A 112 7.01 11.12 -22.59
C GLU A 112 6.09 11.74 -21.55
N LYS A 113 5.68 10.97 -20.55
CA LYS A 113 4.79 11.43 -19.46
C LYS A 113 5.51 12.15 -18.34
N LYS A 114 6.86 12.26 -18.42
CA LYS A 114 7.73 13.02 -17.51
C LYS A 114 7.45 12.78 -16.04
N LEU A 115 7.50 11.47 -15.62
CA LEU A 115 7.30 11.09 -14.22
C LEU A 115 8.26 11.87 -13.32
N LYS A 116 7.73 12.44 -12.25
CA LYS A 116 8.53 13.20 -11.29
C LYS A 116 9.20 12.27 -10.29
N LYS A 117 10.39 12.67 -9.80
CA LYS A 117 11.15 11.92 -8.78
C LYS A 117 10.30 11.48 -7.59
N HIS A 118 9.44 12.38 -7.05
CA HIS A 118 8.60 12.08 -5.90
C HIS A 118 7.52 11.01 -6.20
N THR A 119 7.03 10.95 -7.43
CA THR A 119 6.07 9.94 -7.89
C THR A 119 6.72 8.55 -7.89
N ILE A 120 7.91 8.43 -8.52
CA ILE A 120 8.67 7.18 -8.51
C ILE A 120 9.00 6.77 -7.07
N GLN A 121 9.39 7.72 -6.22
CA GLN A 121 9.67 7.46 -4.82
C GLN A 121 8.44 6.96 -4.04
N ALA A 122 7.24 7.51 -4.32
CA ALA A 122 6.00 7.03 -3.72
C ALA A 122 5.68 5.60 -4.14
N LEU A 123 5.87 5.25 -5.41
CA LEU A 123 5.70 3.88 -5.91
C LEU A 123 6.71 2.90 -5.28
N ILE A 124 7.98 3.29 -5.13
CA ILE A 124 8.99 2.48 -4.45
C ILE A 124 8.62 2.28 -2.97
N ASN A 125 8.29 3.36 -2.28
CA ASN A 125 7.99 3.33 -0.85
C ASN A 125 6.75 2.48 -0.51
N SER A 126 5.76 2.47 -1.40
CA SER A 126 4.53 1.67 -1.26
C SER A 126 4.71 0.20 -1.64
N GLY A 127 5.84 -0.18 -2.25
CA GLY A 127 6.07 -1.52 -2.79
C GLY A 127 5.44 -1.78 -4.16
N ALA A 128 4.88 -0.75 -4.81
CA ALA A 128 4.26 -0.92 -6.12
C ALA A 128 5.23 -1.37 -7.23
N LEU A 129 6.52 -1.20 -7.03
CA LEU A 129 7.58 -1.63 -7.97
C LEU A 129 8.29 -2.94 -7.54
N ASP A 130 7.84 -3.61 -6.47
CA ASP A 130 8.47 -4.86 -6.00
C ASP A 130 8.38 -5.99 -7.04
N CYS A 131 7.40 -5.92 -7.95
CA CYS A 131 7.27 -6.86 -9.07
C CYS A 131 8.37 -6.75 -10.14
N LEU A 132 9.30 -5.81 -10.02
CA LEU A 132 10.41 -5.60 -10.94
C LEU A 132 11.73 -6.24 -10.45
N ASP A 133 11.65 -7.18 -9.51
CA ASP A 133 12.71 -8.05 -8.99
C ASP A 133 13.98 -7.33 -8.45
N GLU A 134 13.83 -6.09 -7.98
CA GLU A 134 14.90 -5.33 -7.33
C GLU A 134 14.49 -4.88 -5.93
N THR A 135 15.46 -4.73 -5.03
CA THR A 135 15.17 -4.21 -3.68
C THR A 135 14.72 -2.76 -3.73
N ARG A 136 13.79 -2.36 -2.86
CA ARG A 136 13.34 -0.96 -2.76
C ARG A 136 14.49 0.00 -2.50
N SER A 137 15.51 -0.43 -1.76
CA SER A 137 16.76 0.31 -1.53
C SER A 137 17.53 0.54 -2.83
N THR A 138 17.67 -0.48 -3.68
CA THR A 138 18.30 -0.37 -5.01
C THR A 138 17.54 0.60 -5.89
N LEU A 139 16.22 0.44 -6.01
CA LEU A 139 15.36 1.31 -6.81
C LEU A 139 15.46 2.77 -6.36
N ASN A 140 15.38 3.02 -5.05
CA ASN A 140 15.49 4.37 -4.48
C ASN A 140 16.84 5.05 -4.79
N ASN A 141 17.95 4.30 -4.74
CA ASN A 141 19.26 4.84 -5.09
C ASN A 141 19.46 5.02 -6.59
N SER A 142 18.62 4.42 -7.41
CA SER A 142 18.72 4.41 -8.87
C SER A 142 17.67 5.31 -9.55
N ILE A 143 16.85 6.06 -8.78
CA ILE A 143 15.82 6.96 -9.36
C ILE A 143 16.42 7.93 -10.39
N GLU A 144 17.56 8.56 -10.07
CA GLU A 144 18.20 9.51 -10.99
C GLU A 144 18.73 8.82 -12.24
N ILE A 145 19.19 7.58 -12.13
CA ILE A 145 19.61 6.78 -13.29
C ILE A 145 18.40 6.51 -14.19
N GLY A 146 17.28 6.08 -13.62
CA GLY A 146 16.03 5.85 -14.35
C GLY A 146 15.51 7.10 -15.03
N LEU A 147 15.49 8.25 -14.34
CA LEU A 147 15.05 9.53 -14.91
C LEU A 147 15.96 10.02 -16.03
N ASN A 148 17.28 9.90 -15.88
CA ASN A 148 18.22 10.28 -16.93
C ASN A 148 18.10 9.39 -18.18
N TYR A 149 17.90 8.09 -17.97
CA TYR A 149 17.66 7.12 -19.03
C TYR A 149 16.33 7.43 -19.76
N SER A 150 15.28 7.70 -19.02
CA SER A 150 13.98 8.14 -19.54
C SER A 150 14.09 9.41 -20.38
N ASN A 151 14.77 10.46 -19.86
CA ASN A 151 14.95 11.72 -20.58
C ASN A 151 15.74 11.54 -21.88
N LYS A 152 16.80 10.71 -21.85
CA LYS A 152 17.57 10.39 -23.06
C LYS A 152 16.69 9.74 -24.12
N LYS A 153 15.90 8.73 -23.73
CA LYS A 153 14.95 8.05 -24.63
C LYS A 153 13.93 9.03 -25.23
N ALA A 154 13.37 9.94 -24.43
CA ALA A 154 12.43 10.94 -24.90
C ALA A 154 13.10 11.88 -25.95
N MET A 155 14.32 12.33 -25.71
CA MET A 155 15.06 13.17 -26.65
C MET A 155 15.38 12.43 -27.97
N ASP A 156 15.77 11.15 -27.88
CA ASP A 156 16.05 10.31 -29.03
C ASP A 156 14.80 10.13 -29.93
N LEU A 157 13.62 9.99 -29.31
CA LEU A 157 12.34 9.92 -30.00
C LEU A 157 11.93 11.26 -30.62
N GLU A 158 12.04 12.39 -29.90
CA GLU A 158 11.71 13.73 -30.39
C GLU A 158 12.63 14.19 -31.54
N SER A 159 13.92 13.84 -31.49
CA SER A 159 14.90 14.25 -32.51
C SER A 159 14.75 13.53 -33.85
N GLY A 160 13.89 12.51 -33.94
CA GLY A 160 13.72 11.71 -35.15
C GLY A 160 15.02 11.00 -35.59
N GLN A 161 16.06 11.03 -34.78
CA GLN A 161 17.33 10.38 -34.99
C GLN A 161 17.24 8.86 -34.71
N ASN A 162 16.29 8.20 -35.33
CA ASN A 162 16.56 6.83 -35.73
C ASN A 162 17.67 6.95 -36.76
N SER A 163 18.87 6.68 -36.35
CA SER A 163 20.11 6.91 -37.06
C SER A 163 20.04 6.38 -38.49
N LEU A 164 19.80 7.29 -39.44
CA LEU A 164 19.96 7.01 -40.86
C LEU A 164 21.45 6.84 -41.25
N PHE A 165 22.38 7.01 -40.29
CA PHE A 165 23.81 7.12 -40.54
C PHE A 165 24.72 6.23 -39.69
N LEU A 166 24.18 5.39 -38.79
CA LEU A 166 25.03 4.47 -38.03
C LEU A 166 24.71 3.03 -38.44
N SER A 167 25.74 2.31 -38.90
CA SER A 167 25.67 0.89 -39.23
C SER A 167 25.22 0.08 -38.01
N ASP A 168 24.48 -1.01 -38.24
CA ASP A 168 23.94 -1.93 -37.22
C ASP A 168 24.95 -2.44 -36.16
N ALA A 169 26.24 -2.22 -36.37
CA ALA A 169 27.31 -2.64 -35.48
C ALA A 169 27.61 -1.67 -34.32
N ASP A 170 27.18 -0.39 -34.39
CA ASP A 170 27.53 0.64 -33.39
C ASP A 170 26.38 1.02 -32.46
N GLN A 171 25.20 0.40 -32.57
CA GLN A 171 24.02 0.64 -31.71
C GLN A 171 23.95 -0.31 -30.50
N LEU A 172 25.05 -0.55 -29.82
CA LEU A 172 24.99 -1.12 -28.47
C LEU A 172 24.42 -0.04 -27.54
N GLU A 173 23.08 -0.05 -27.41
CA GLU A 173 22.43 0.79 -26.41
C GLU A 173 23.07 0.54 -25.04
N ILE A 174 23.78 1.53 -24.51
CA ILE A 174 24.40 1.40 -23.18
C ILE A 174 23.30 1.49 -22.13
N ILE A 175 22.79 0.32 -21.72
CA ILE A 175 21.82 0.23 -20.62
C ILE A 175 22.56 0.54 -19.31
N PRO A 176 22.17 1.58 -18.58
CA PRO A 176 22.84 1.95 -17.34
C PRO A 176 22.63 0.88 -16.26
N LYS A 177 23.66 0.62 -15.46
CA LYS A 177 23.57 -0.31 -14.34
C LYS A 177 22.93 0.38 -13.12
N LEU A 178 22.00 -0.30 -12.47
CA LEU A 178 21.41 0.17 -11.22
C LEU A 178 22.43 0.15 -10.08
N ARG A 179 22.27 1.05 -9.13
CA ARG A 179 23.09 1.11 -7.91
C ARG A 179 22.58 0.12 -6.89
N ARG A 180 22.94 -1.16 -7.07
CA ARG A 180 22.47 -2.27 -6.22
C ARG A 180 22.86 -2.06 -4.76
N LYS A 181 21.89 -2.28 -3.87
CA LYS A 181 22.03 -2.26 -2.41
C LYS A 181 21.20 -3.36 -1.77
N ASN A 182 21.65 -3.79 -0.60
CA ASN A 182 20.83 -4.64 0.26
C ASN A 182 19.53 -3.90 0.63
N GLU A 183 18.46 -4.65 0.83
CA GLU A 183 17.19 -4.06 1.22
C GLU A 183 17.29 -3.26 2.53
N TRP A 184 16.41 -2.30 2.69
CA TRP A 184 16.30 -1.52 3.93
C TRP A 184 16.04 -2.42 5.11
N LYS A 185 16.54 -2.03 6.28
CA LYS A 185 16.10 -2.64 7.53
C LYS A 185 14.58 -2.54 7.65
N LEU A 186 13.94 -3.56 8.21
CA LEU A 186 12.48 -3.65 8.33
C LEU A 186 11.82 -2.37 8.86
N ASN A 187 12.39 -1.75 9.90
CA ASN A 187 11.86 -0.51 10.47
C ASN A 187 11.86 0.68 9.48
N ILE A 188 12.82 0.76 8.56
CA ILE A 188 12.87 1.80 7.52
C ILE A 188 11.85 1.50 6.45
N LEU A 189 11.77 0.25 6.01
CA LEU A 189 10.83 -0.23 5.00
C LEU A 189 9.38 0.04 5.46
N LEU A 190 9.02 -0.42 6.64
CA LEU A 190 7.68 -0.22 7.22
C LEU A 190 7.35 1.26 7.42
N ARG A 191 8.31 2.08 7.87
CA ARG A 191 8.10 3.52 7.99
C ARG A 191 7.78 4.18 6.65
N ASN A 192 8.44 3.75 5.57
CA ASN A 192 8.20 4.27 4.23
C ASN A 192 6.85 3.80 3.68
N GLU A 193 6.47 2.54 3.90
CA GLU A 193 5.13 2.02 3.59
C GLU A 193 4.05 2.83 4.30
N TYR A 194 4.16 2.99 5.61
CA TYR A 194 3.18 3.74 6.39
C TYR A 194 3.01 5.18 5.92
N LYS A 195 4.11 5.84 5.55
CA LYS A 195 4.05 7.20 4.98
C LYS A 195 3.30 7.26 3.66
N SER A 196 3.45 6.23 2.82
CA SER A 196 2.87 6.19 1.48
C SER A 196 1.44 5.64 1.47
N LEU A 197 1.12 4.66 2.32
CA LEU A 197 -0.14 3.93 2.33
C LEU A 197 -1.02 4.22 3.54
N GLY A 198 -0.41 4.60 4.66
CA GLY A 198 -1.10 4.80 5.95
C GLY A 198 -1.21 3.54 6.81
N PHE A 199 -0.71 2.39 6.33
CA PHE A 199 -0.62 1.12 7.06
C PHE A 199 0.50 0.24 6.48
N TYR A 200 0.72 -0.94 7.06
CA TYR A 200 1.80 -1.83 6.73
C TYR A 200 1.31 -3.02 5.88
N PHE A 201 2.10 -3.43 4.87
CA PHE A 201 1.92 -4.66 4.11
C PHE A 201 3.04 -5.67 4.39
N SER A 202 4.28 -5.21 4.51
CA SER A 202 5.47 -6.07 4.60
C SER A 202 5.70 -6.68 5.99
N GLY A 203 4.86 -6.35 6.99
CA GLY A 203 4.96 -6.79 8.37
C GLY A 203 4.50 -5.70 9.34
N HIS A 204 4.72 -5.90 10.64
CA HIS A 204 4.38 -4.92 11.66
C HIS A 204 5.62 -4.46 12.44
N PRO A 205 5.73 -3.16 12.84
CA PRO A 205 6.89 -2.68 13.59
C PRO A 205 7.10 -3.37 14.93
N PHE A 206 6.06 -4.04 15.46
CA PHE A 206 6.11 -4.81 16.69
C PHE A 206 6.62 -6.24 16.49
N ASP A 207 6.62 -6.78 15.26
CA ASP A 207 7.02 -8.17 14.96
C ASP A 207 8.38 -8.58 15.56
N PRO A 208 9.44 -7.75 15.53
CA PRO A 208 10.71 -8.10 16.13
C PRO A 208 10.67 -8.34 17.64
N TYR A 209 9.67 -7.77 18.31
CA TYR A 209 9.53 -7.81 19.78
C TYR A 209 8.54 -8.89 20.26
N LEU A 210 7.78 -9.51 19.35
CA LEU A 210 6.75 -10.52 19.69
C LEU A 210 7.31 -11.65 20.57
N LYS A 211 8.50 -12.16 20.23
CA LYS A 211 9.13 -13.25 20.97
C LYS A 211 9.49 -12.86 22.39
N ASP A 212 10.05 -11.68 22.58
CA ASP A 212 10.45 -11.17 23.90
C ASP A 212 9.23 -10.84 24.75
N CYS A 213 8.22 -10.23 24.13
CA CYS A 213 6.97 -9.87 24.78
C CYS A 213 6.16 -11.09 25.22
N ALA A 214 6.22 -12.21 24.49
CA ALA A 214 5.52 -13.46 24.86
C ALA A 214 5.93 -14.01 26.24
N TYR A 215 7.12 -13.68 26.73
CA TYR A 215 7.55 -14.03 28.09
C TYR A 215 6.94 -13.12 29.18
N ILE A 216 6.52 -11.93 28.80
CA ILE A 216 6.04 -10.89 29.72
C ILE A 216 4.52 -10.79 29.71
N THR A 217 3.92 -10.89 28.53
CA THR A 217 2.47 -10.75 28.32
C THR A 217 1.89 -11.99 27.69
N LYS A 218 0.77 -12.47 28.22
CA LYS A 218 0.08 -13.67 27.76
C LYS A 218 -1.16 -13.37 26.90
N SER A 219 -1.51 -12.10 26.71
CA SER A 219 -2.74 -11.67 26.05
C SER A 219 -2.42 -10.72 24.92
N SER A 220 -3.05 -10.89 23.75
CA SER A 220 -3.06 -9.92 22.66
C SER A 220 -4.23 -8.95 22.79
N LEU A 221 -4.19 -7.85 22.03
CA LEU A 221 -5.29 -6.87 21.97
C LEU A 221 -6.55 -7.50 21.40
N ASP A 222 -6.44 -8.37 20.39
CA ASP A 222 -7.57 -9.11 19.80
C ASP A 222 -8.26 -10.02 20.85
N GLN A 223 -7.49 -10.77 21.63
CA GLN A 223 -8.04 -11.60 22.72
C GLN A 223 -8.75 -10.75 23.79
N LEU A 224 -8.22 -9.58 24.08
CA LEU A 224 -8.86 -8.65 25.03
C LEU A 224 -10.18 -8.14 24.45
N LYS A 225 -10.21 -7.72 23.18
CA LYS A 225 -11.41 -7.26 22.46
C LYS A 225 -12.50 -8.33 22.48
N THR A 226 -12.17 -9.55 22.09
CA THR A 226 -13.07 -10.70 22.10
C THR A 226 -13.62 -10.99 23.51
N THR A 227 -12.78 -10.91 24.54
CA THR A 227 -13.19 -11.10 25.94
C THR A 227 -14.15 -10.01 26.41
N LEU A 228 -13.93 -8.77 26.01
CA LEU A 228 -14.80 -7.63 26.35
C LEU A 228 -16.16 -7.73 25.65
N GLU A 229 -16.19 -8.12 24.40
CA GLU A 229 -17.42 -8.29 23.62
C GLU A 229 -18.28 -9.46 24.16
N THR A 230 -17.66 -10.58 24.51
CA THR A 230 -18.37 -11.75 25.06
C THR A 230 -18.90 -11.52 26.49
N SER A 231 -18.26 -10.63 27.24
CA SER A 231 -18.68 -10.30 28.61
C SER A 231 -19.86 -9.30 28.70
N ASN A 232 -20.47 -8.88 27.59
CA ASN A 232 -21.55 -7.89 27.51
C ASN A 232 -21.29 -6.57 28.29
N GLY A 233 -20.03 -6.17 28.40
CA GLY A 233 -19.66 -4.97 29.17
C GLY A 233 -19.90 -5.07 30.69
N SER A 234 -20.36 -6.20 31.18
CA SER A 234 -20.69 -6.43 32.58
C SER A 234 -19.48 -6.96 33.36
N PHE A 235 -18.45 -6.13 33.51
CA PHE A 235 -17.51 -6.34 34.59
C PHE A 235 -18.24 -6.06 35.91
N LYS A 236 -18.59 -7.09 36.66
CA LYS A 236 -19.02 -6.92 38.05
C LYS A 236 -17.89 -6.16 38.76
N SER A 237 -18.22 -5.02 39.32
CA SER A 237 -17.30 -4.00 39.83
C SER A 237 -16.34 -4.42 40.96
N ASN A 238 -16.27 -5.71 41.28
CA ASN A 238 -15.52 -6.21 42.44
C ASN A 238 -14.33 -7.14 42.08
N GLN A 239 -13.98 -7.34 40.82
CA GLN A 239 -12.76 -8.09 40.47
C GLN A 239 -11.89 -7.22 39.55
N GLN A 240 -10.96 -6.49 40.15
CA GLN A 240 -9.86 -5.87 39.39
C GLN A 240 -8.94 -6.99 38.87
N LYS A 241 -9.00 -7.24 37.56
CA LYS A 241 -8.10 -8.17 36.88
C LYS A 241 -6.97 -7.36 36.24
N THR A 242 -5.75 -7.59 36.68
CA THR A 242 -4.56 -7.01 36.01
C THR A 242 -4.26 -7.78 34.74
N ILE A 243 -4.18 -7.10 33.62
CA ILE A 243 -3.86 -7.70 32.31
C ILE A 243 -2.57 -7.04 31.82
N GLY A 244 -1.58 -7.83 31.45
CA GLY A 244 -0.37 -7.37 30.80
C GLY A 244 -0.58 -7.35 29.28
N LEU A 245 -0.34 -6.18 28.67
CA LEU A 245 -0.39 -5.98 27.22
C LEU A 245 0.94 -5.39 26.77
N ALA A 246 1.35 -5.73 25.55
CA ALA A 246 2.50 -5.14 24.88
C ALA A 246 2.12 -4.73 23.45
N GLY A 247 2.67 -3.63 22.97
CA GLY A 247 2.41 -3.14 21.62
C GLY A 247 3.13 -1.82 21.36
N LEU A 248 2.97 -1.31 20.16
CA LEU A 248 3.50 -0.03 19.72
C LEU A 248 2.54 1.10 20.12
N ILE A 249 3.07 2.19 20.68
CA ILE A 249 2.27 3.38 20.95
C ILE A 249 2.14 4.18 19.63
N THR A 250 0.96 4.17 19.02
CA THR A 250 0.68 4.82 17.73
C THR A 250 0.05 6.20 17.87
N GLY A 251 -0.45 6.56 19.04
CA GLY A 251 -1.04 7.86 19.31
C GLY A 251 -0.95 8.24 20.76
N LEU A 252 -0.72 9.53 21.01
CA LEU A 252 -0.68 10.09 22.34
C LEU A 252 -1.53 11.36 22.38
N LYS A 253 -2.52 11.41 23.27
CA LYS A 253 -3.35 12.59 23.50
C LYS A 253 -3.35 12.93 24.99
N ARG A 254 -3.19 14.20 25.30
CA ARG A 254 -3.36 14.71 26.67
C ARG A 254 -4.77 15.28 26.84
N ARG A 255 -5.49 14.82 27.88
CA ARG A 255 -6.80 15.33 28.23
C ARG A 255 -6.78 15.73 29.73
N GLY A 256 -6.56 17.01 29.99
CA GLY A 256 -6.30 17.50 31.35
C GLY A 256 -5.00 16.90 31.93
N GLU A 257 -5.07 16.25 33.07
CA GLU A 257 -3.94 15.55 33.70
C GLU A 257 -3.74 14.12 33.16
N ASN A 258 -4.67 13.59 32.39
CA ASN A 258 -4.63 12.22 31.89
C ASN A 258 -3.91 12.14 30.54
N LEU A 259 -3.08 11.11 30.38
CA LEU A 259 -2.48 10.70 29.14
C LEU A 259 -3.29 9.55 28.54
N ILE A 260 -3.79 9.74 27.32
CA ILE A 260 -4.49 8.71 26.53
C ILE A 260 -3.54 8.31 25.42
N PHE A 261 -3.22 7.04 25.33
CA PHE A 261 -2.41 6.49 24.23
C PHE A 261 -3.15 5.38 23.52
N LYS A 262 -2.87 5.25 22.24
CA LYS A 262 -3.34 4.15 21.39
C LYS A 262 -2.23 3.11 21.32
N LEU A 263 -2.54 1.87 21.66
CA LEU A 263 -1.64 0.73 21.58
C LEU A 263 -2.01 -0.12 20.36
N ASP A 264 -0.99 -0.62 19.65
CA ASP A 264 -1.12 -1.43 18.46
C ASP A 264 -0.12 -2.59 18.56
N ASP A 265 -0.60 -3.82 18.53
CA ASP A 265 0.21 -5.04 18.57
C ASP A 265 0.16 -5.84 17.26
N GLY A 266 -0.46 -5.27 16.22
CA GLY A 266 -0.65 -5.88 14.92
C GLY A 266 -1.76 -6.95 14.86
N THR A 267 -2.53 -7.16 15.96
CA THR A 267 -3.61 -8.17 16.01
C THR A 267 -5.01 -7.59 15.99
N ALA A 268 -5.18 -6.30 16.30
CA ALA A 268 -6.50 -5.64 16.39
C ALA A 268 -6.46 -4.20 15.87
#